data_d05ba7c8c77a0b6c3caed74fa36c7fc6
#
_entry.id   d05ba7c8c77a0b6c3caed74fa36c7fc6
#
_cell.length_a   1.000
_cell.length_b   1.000
_cell.length_c   1.000
_cell.angle_alpha   90.00
_cell.angle_beta   90.00
_cell.angle_gamma   90.00
#
_symmetry.space_group_name_H-M   'P 1'
#
loop_
_entity.id
_entity.type
_entity.pdbx_description
1 polymer ?
#
loop_
_entity_poly.entity_id
_entity_poly.type
_entity_poly.pdbx_seq_one_letter_code
_entity_poly.pdbx_strand_id
1 'polypeptide(L)'
;VFSDSAVIGFSGDVSDMQYIDRLLGSIDIRENYSTHGNMLNAKNLHTYLSKVLYKRRSEFNPLWNHILVAGFDEDKKPFLSSADLLGTTFSAPHLATGFGAHLAVPILRRLFPEERPIEEISKEDAEAALKECLKVLWYRDARSLDKYSIAVITSEGIEVKEDQRIDAQSWAFAESVKGYGAQVN
;
A
#
# COMPACT_ATOMS: atom_id res chain seq x y z
N VAL A 1 2.75 -7.47 7.98
CA VAL A 1 2.89 -6.74 9.25
C VAL A 1 4.28 -6.96 9.81
N PHE A 2 4.96 -5.88 10.18
CA PHE A 2 6.26 -5.96 10.84
C PHE A 2 6.09 -5.59 12.30
N SER A 3 6.28 -6.58 13.21
CA SER A 3 6.01 -6.40 14.63
C SER A 3 4.60 -5.77 14.80
N ASP A 4 4.41 -4.91 15.79
CA ASP A 4 3.18 -4.12 15.95
C ASP A 4 3.36 -2.66 15.49
N SER A 5 4.41 -2.38 14.70
CA SER A 5 4.85 -1.02 14.42
C SER A 5 4.60 -0.55 13.00
N ALA A 6 4.52 -1.45 12.02
CA ALA A 6 4.40 -1.08 10.63
C ALA A 6 3.70 -2.14 9.78
N VAL A 7 3.09 -1.67 8.69
CA VAL A 7 2.57 -2.52 7.62
C VAL A 7 3.32 -2.19 6.35
N ILE A 8 3.70 -3.24 5.62
CA ILE A 8 4.42 -3.13 4.37
C ILE A 8 3.58 -3.79 3.29
N GLY A 9 3.27 -3.02 2.26
CA GLY A 9 2.56 -3.50 1.09
C GLY A 9 3.51 -3.65 -0.09
N PHE A 10 3.34 -4.71 -0.87
CA PHE A 10 4.19 -5.03 -2.01
C PHE A 10 3.40 -5.10 -3.30
N SER A 11 4.03 -4.64 -4.37
CA SER A 11 3.66 -5.01 -5.73
C SER A 11 4.91 -5.40 -6.51
N GLY A 12 4.71 -6.08 -7.65
CA GLY A 12 5.80 -6.55 -8.49
C GLY A 12 6.06 -8.05 -8.34
N ASP A 13 7.32 -8.44 -8.36
CA ASP A 13 7.73 -9.84 -8.36
C ASP A 13 7.50 -10.53 -7.02
N VAL A 14 6.75 -11.64 -7.04
CA VAL A 14 6.37 -12.37 -5.81
C VAL A 14 7.58 -13.02 -5.14
N SER A 15 8.51 -13.55 -5.91
CA SER A 15 9.71 -14.18 -5.34
C SER A 15 10.58 -13.18 -4.59
N ASP A 16 10.71 -11.97 -5.13
CA ASP A 16 11.46 -10.89 -4.48
C ASP A 16 10.72 -10.37 -3.24
N MET A 17 9.38 -10.31 -3.30
CA MET A 17 8.56 -10.04 -2.11
C MET A 17 8.84 -11.04 -0.99
N GLN A 18 8.87 -12.32 -1.30
CA GLN A 18 9.17 -13.38 -0.33
C GLN A 18 10.57 -13.26 0.25
N TYR A 19 11.54 -12.87 -0.58
CA TYR A 19 12.90 -12.59 -0.13
C TYR A 19 12.92 -11.45 0.90
N ILE A 20 12.24 -10.34 0.62
CA ILE A 20 12.16 -9.19 1.54
C ILE A 20 11.39 -9.57 2.80
N ASP A 21 10.30 -10.32 2.69
CA ASP A 21 9.54 -10.81 3.84
C ASP A 21 10.43 -11.64 4.79
N ARG A 22 11.23 -12.54 4.26
CA ARG A 22 12.20 -13.31 5.04
C ARG A 22 13.30 -12.45 5.67
N LEU A 23 13.78 -11.46 4.92
CA LEU A 23 14.78 -10.52 5.40
C LEU A 23 14.25 -9.72 6.61
N LEU A 24 13.06 -9.17 6.47
CA LEU A 24 12.39 -8.42 7.55
C LEU A 24 12.05 -9.32 8.74
N GLY A 25 11.61 -10.55 8.49
CA GLY A 25 11.37 -11.54 9.52
C GLY A 25 12.61 -11.84 10.36
N SER A 26 13.78 -11.94 9.72
CA SER A 26 15.05 -12.15 10.42
C SER A 26 15.44 -10.97 11.31
N ILE A 27 15.16 -9.76 10.86
CA ILE A 27 15.38 -8.53 11.63
C ILE A 27 14.45 -8.48 12.84
N ASP A 28 13.18 -8.79 12.64
CA ASP A 28 12.16 -8.82 13.71
C ASP A 28 12.54 -9.81 14.82
N ILE A 29 12.94 -11.02 14.45
CA ILE A 29 13.41 -12.02 15.40
C ILE A 29 14.63 -11.51 16.17
N ARG A 30 15.59 -10.92 15.50
CA ARG A 30 16.80 -10.38 16.13
C ARG A 30 16.48 -9.26 17.11
N GLU A 31 15.55 -8.38 16.80
CA GLU A 31 15.11 -7.31 17.70
C GLU A 31 14.42 -7.86 18.94
N ASN A 32 13.56 -8.88 18.79
CA ASN A 32 12.86 -9.49 19.92
C ASN A 32 13.81 -10.16 20.92
N TYR A 33 14.96 -10.62 20.46
CA TYR A 33 16.01 -11.20 21.33
C TYR A 33 17.03 -10.18 21.79
N SER A 34 16.95 -8.94 21.33
CA SER A 34 17.82 -7.85 21.77
C SER A 34 17.44 -7.40 23.18
N THR A 35 18.44 -7.18 24.02
CA THR A 35 18.24 -6.70 25.40
C THR A 35 18.00 -5.19 25.49
N HIS A 36 18.10 -4.46 24.38
CA HIS A 36 18.06 -2.99 24.38
C HIS A 36 16.70 -2.39 24.04
N GLY A 37 15.71 -3.18 23.63
CA GLY A 37 14.34 -2.74 23.40
C GLY A 37 14.17 -1.71 22.26
N ASN A 38 15.21 -1.45 21.47
CA ASN A 38 15.17 -0.53 20.34
C ASN A 38 14.54 -1.21 19.13
N MET A 39 13.23 -1.05 18.99
CA MET A 39 12.50 -1.58 17.84
C MET A 39 12.51 -0.57 16.68
N LEU A 40 12.62 -1.09 15.45
CA LEU A 40 12.49 -0.28 14.25
C LEU A 40 11.04 0.16 14.08
N ASN A 41 10.85 1.44 13.84
CA ASN A 41 9.55 1.99 13.45
C ASN A 41 9.38 1.96 11.92
N ALA A 42 8.23 2.41 11.43
CA ALA A 42 7.94 2.43 10.00
C ALA A 42 8.97 3.26 9.21
N LYS A 43 9.37 4.40 9.72
CA LYS A 43 10.35 5.28 9.08
C LYS A 43 11.71 4.61 8.96
N ASN A 44 12.18 3.94 10.01
CA ASN A 44 13.44 3.20 9.99
C ASN A 44 13.40 2.04 9.01
N LEU A 45 12.30 1.28 8.97
CA LEU A 45 12.10 0.20 8.00
C LEU A 45 12.14 0.70 6.57
N HIS A 46 11.45 1.79 6.29
CA HIS A 46 11.46 2.41 4.97
C HIS A 46 12.88 2.82 4.56
N THR A 47 13.62 3.46 5.46
CA THR A 47 15.02 3.85 5.21
C THR A 47 15.88 2.62 4.90
N TYR A 48 15.75 1.57 5.69
CA TYR A 48 16.47 0.32 5.47
C TYR A 48 16.14 -0.30 4.12
N LEU A 49 14.85 -0.44 3.80
CA LEU A 49 14.42 -1.01 2.53
C LEU A 49 14.87 -0.18 1.33
N SER A 50 14.84 1.14 1.43
CA SER A 50 15.32 2.02 0.36
C SER A 50 16.81 1.79 0.05
N LYS A 51 17.61 1.58 1.09
CA LYS A 51 19.05 1.28 0.94
C LYS A 51 19.29 -0.11 0.34
N VAL A 52 18.51 -1.10 0.75
CA VAL A 52 18.56 -2.45 0.17
C VAL A 52 18.23 -2.40 -1.33
N LEU A 53 17.14 -1.73 -1.69
CA LEU A 53 16.70 -1.59 -3.08
C LEU A 53 17.75 -0.85 -3.93
N TYR A 54 18.28 0.25 -3.42
CA TYR A 54 19.31 1.02 -4.12
C TYR A 54 20.60 0.22 -4.32
N LYS A 55 21.04 -0.53 -3.31
CA LYS A 55 22.21 -1.40 -3.41
C LYS A 55 22.02 -2.45 -4.51
N ARG A 56 20.89 -3.13 -4.50
CA ARG A 56 20.57 -4.18 -5.47
C ARG A 56 20.50 -3.64 -6.91
N ARG A 57 19.91 -2.47 -7.12
CA ARG A 57 19.90 -1.85 -8.44
C ARG A 57 21.30 -1.48 -8.91
N SER A 58 22.17 -1.05 -8.00
CA SER A 58 23.56 -0.65 -8.31
C SER A 58 24.42 -1.85 -8.65
N GLU A 59 24.06 -3.05 -8.16
CA GLU A 59 24.70 -4.32 -8.49
C GLU A 59 24.13 -4.99 -9.74
N PHE A 60 23.25 -4.31 -10.48
CA PHE A 60 22.54 -4.86 -11.66
C PHE A 60 21.75 -6.13 -11.35
N ASN A 61 21.29 -6.28 -10.11
CA ASN A 61 20.47 -7.38 -9.63
C ASN A 61 19.30 -6.84 -8.79
N PRO A 62 18.38 -6.05 -9.38
CA PRO A 62 17.33 -5.39 -8.64
C PRO A 62 16.32 -6.37 -8.06
N LEU A 63 15.74 -5.98 -6.92
CA LEU A 63 14.49 -6.55 -6.41
C LEU A 63 13.35 -5.82 -7.10
N TRP A 64 12.57 -6.54 -7.90
CA TRP A 64 11.57 -5.95 -8.78
C TRP A 64 10.26 -5.71 -8.04
N ASN A 65 10.31 -4.78 -7.08
CA ASN A 65 9.16 -4.45 -6.24
C ASN A 65 8.96 -2.94 -6.14
N HIS A 66 7.70 -2.56 -5.98
CA HIS A 66 7.28 -1.25 -5.51
C HIS A 66 6.62 -1.44 -4.15
N ILE A 67 7.13 -0.76 -3.14
CA ILE A 67 6.80 -1.01 -1.72
C ILE A 67 6.17 0.23 -1.12
N LEU A 68 5.11 0.03 -0.34
CA LEU A 68 4.54 1.04 0.54
C LEU A 68 4.81 0.65 1.99
N VAL A 69 5.26 1.62 2.78
CA VAL A 69 5.47 1.46 4.22
C VAL A 69 4.55 2.42 4.96
N ALA A 70 3.73 1.88 5.85
CA ALA A 70 2.78 2.64 6.65
C ALA A 70 2.96 2.34 8.14
N GLY A 71 2.86 3.35 8.96
CA GLY A 71 2.99 3.23 10.41
C GLY A 71 3.19 4.59 11.06
N PHE A 72 4.05 4.64 12.05
CA PHE A 72 4.38 5.86 12.78
C PHE A 72 5.89 6.06 12.82
N ASP A 73 6.31 7.31 12.93
CA ASP A 73 7.71 7.69 13.17
C ASP A 73 8.04 7.70 14.67
N GLU A 74 9.26 8.16 15.00
CA GLU A 74 9.75 8.26 16.38
C GLU A 74 8.93 9.22 17.25
N ASP A 75 8.30 10.22 16.64
CA ASP A 75 7.44 11.20 17.34
C ASP A 75 5.97 10.74 17.38
N LYS A 76 5.69 9.49 17.02
CA LYS A 76 4.35 8.90 16.90
C LYS A 76 3.43 9.64 15.93
N LYS A 77 4.02 10.30 14.93
CA LYS A 77 3.28 10.88 13.81
C LYS A 77 3.06 9.86 12.72
N PRO A 78 1.92 9.90 12.03
CA PRO A 78 1.66 9.03 10.90
C PRO A 78 2.76 9.13 9.84
N PHE A 79 3.20 7.97 9.37
CA PHE A 79 4.22 7.85 8.34
C PHE A 79 3.69 6.99 7.19
N LEU A 80 3.76 7.51 5.98
CA LEU A 80 3.41 6.79 4.77
C LEU A 80 4.41 7.15 3.67
N SER A 81 5.12 6.16 3.16
CA SER A 81 6.15 6.39 2.16
C SER A 81 6.28 5.23 1.19
N SER A 82 6.76 5.55 0.00
CA SER A 82 6.98 4.63 -1.11
C SER A 82 8.47 4.39 -1.31
N ALA A 83 8.83 3.20 -1.78
CA ALA A 83 10.16 2.87 -2.30
C ALA A 83 10.01 1.93 -3.49
N ASP A 84 10.74 2.18 -4.57
CA ASP A 84 10.69 1.35 -5.78
C ASP A 84 12.01 0.59 -6.02
N LEU A 85 12.04 -0.20 -7.09
CA LEU A 85 13.18 -1.03 -7.46
C LEU A 85 14.48 -0.24 -7.70
N LEU A 86 14.39 1.06 -7.95
CA LEU A 86 15.55 1.94 -8.14
C LEU A 86 16.04 2.55 -6.83
N GLY A 87 15.32 2.33 -5.74
CA GLY A 87 15.57 3.02 -4.48
C GLY A 87 15.00 4.43 -4.42
N THR A 88 14.16 4.81 -5.39
CA THR A 88 13.46 6.09 -5.38
C THR A 88 12.41 6.08 -4.28
N THR A 89 12.40 7.13 -3.46
CA THR A 89 11.50 7.24 -2.31
C THR A 89 10.75 8.55 -2.31
N PHE A 90 9.50 8.53 -1.87
CA PHE A 90 8.76 9.75 -1.55
C PHE A 90 7.63 9.45 -0.58
N SER A 91 7.25 10.45 0.19
CA SER A 91 6.13 10.41 1.13
C SER A 91 4.99 11.30 0.61
N ALA A 92 3.77 10.88 0.89
CA ALA A 92 2.57 11.65 0.56
C ALA A 92 1.42 11.25 1.50
N PRO A 93 0.37 12.09 1.61
CA PRO A 93 -0.80 11.76 2.43
C PRO A 93 -1.55 10.52 1.96
N HIS A 94 -1.50 10.20 0.69
CA HIS A 94 -2.05 9.00 0.07
C HIS A 94 -1.14 8.52 -1.04
N LEU A 95 -0.97 7.22 -1.13
CA LEU A 95 -0.10 6.56 -2.07
C LEU A 95 -0.77 5.31 -2.62
N ALA A 96 -0.40 4.94 -3.82
CA ALA A 96 -0.77 3.68 -4.42
C ALA A 96 0.31 3.19 -5.38
N THR A 97 0.35 1.91 -5.64
CA THR A 97 1.24 1.28 -6.62
C THR A 97 0.43 0.75 -7.80
N GLY A 98 1.11 0.50 -8.93
CA GLY A 98 0.49 -0.07 -10.11
C GLY A 98 -0.62 0.80 -10.70
N PHE A 99 -1.71 0.19 -11.16
CA PHE A 99 -2.90 0.91 -11.66
C PHE A 99 -3.54 1.81 -10.60
N GLY A 100 -3.34 1.50 -9.33
CA GLY A 100 -3.82 2.35 -8.23
C GLY A 100 -3.21 3.75 -8.25
N ALA A 101 -1.99 3.90 -8.73
CA ALA A 101 -1.37 5.22 -8.87
C ALA A 101 -2.10 6.12 -9.88
N HIS A 102 -2.78 5.52 -10.86
CA HIS A 102 -3.53 6.23 -11.90
C HIS A 102 -5.02 6.38 -11.60
N LEU A 103 -5.62 5.39 -10.94
CA LEU A 103 -7.06 5.34 -10.70
C LEU A 103 -7.46 5.65 -9.27
N ALA A 104 -6.69 5.17 -8.28
CA ALA A 104 -6.99 5.36 -6.86
C ALA A 104 -6.51 6.73 -6.34
N VAL A 105 -5.31 7.15 -6.68
CA VAL A 105 -4.74 8.42 -6.19
C VAL A 105 -5.62 9.62 -6.54
N PRO A 106 -6.15 9.77 -7.78
CA PRO A 106 -7.06 10.88 -8.08
C PRO A 106 -8.33 10.87 -7.23
N ILE A 107 -8.87 9.68 -6.92
CA ILE A 107 -10.05 9.54 -6.06
C ILE A 107 -9.71 10.00 -4.64
N LEU A 108 -8.57 9.56 -4.10
CA LEU A 108 -8.13 9.95 -2.77
C LEU A 108 -7.86 11.46 -2.67
N ARG A 109 -7.28 12.06 -3.71
CA ARG A 109 -7.07 13.51 -3.76
C ARG A 109 -8.38 14.30 -3.79
N ARG A 110 -9.39 13.78 -4.46
CA ARG A 110 -10.73 14.39 -4.49
C ARG A 110 -11.44 14.31 -3.16
N LEU A 111 -11.36 13.16 -2.47
CA LEU A 111 -12.02 12.96 -1.18
C LEU A 111 -11.26 13.62 -0.03
N PHE A 112 -9.94 13.65 -0.10
CA PHE A 112 -9.06 14.19 0.92
C PHE A 112 -8.10 15.21 0.30
N PRO A 113 -8.61 16.40 -0.09
CA PRO A 113 -7.76 17.45 -0.64
C PRO A 113 -6.82 18.00 0.44
N GLU A 114 -5.75 18.67 0.03
CA GLU A 114 -4.74 19.23 0.94
C GLU A 114 -5.33 20.20 1.98
N GLU A 115 -6.42 20.88 1.63
CA GLU A 115 -7.13 21.81 2.50
C GLU A 115 -7.87 21.09 3.65
N ARG A 116 -8.19 19.82 3.50
CA ARG A 116 -8.82 19.02 4.54
C ARG A 116 -7.76 18.53 5.53
N PRO A 117 -7.84 18.91 6.82
CA PRO A 117 -6.88 18.43 7.81
C PRO A 117 -6.92 16.91 7.95
N ILE A 118 -5.74 16.28 7.99
CA ILE A 118 -5.61 14.82 8.13
C ILE A 118 -6.25 14.34 9.43
N GLU A 119 -6.18 15.14 10.49
CA GLU A 119 -6.71 14.82 11.82
C GLU A 119 -8.24 14.73 11.84
N GLU A 120 -8.92 15.34 10.86
CA GLU A 120 -10.38 15.29 10.74
C GLU A 120 -10.87 14.06 9.96
N ILE A 121 -9.97 13.27 9.39
CA ILE A 121 -10.33 12.06 8.63
C ILE A 121 -10.56 10.94 9.62
N SER A 122 -11.79 10.43 9.69
CA SER A 122 -12.12 9.28 10.52
C SER A 122 -11.62 7.99 9.90
N LYS A 123 -11.47 6.95 10.74
CA LYS A 123 -11.17 5.59 10.27
C LYS A 123 -12.20 5.13 9.23
N GLU A 124 -13.47 5.40 9.50
CA GLU A 124 -14.59 5.01 8.65
C GLU A 124 -14.53 5.69 7.27
N ASP A 125 -14.21 6.98 7.24
CA ASP A 125 -14.05 7.73 5.99
C ASP A 125 -12.86 7.22 5.17
N ALA A 126 -11.75 6.94 5.81
CA ALA A 126 -10.56 6.40 5.15
C ALA A 126 -10.82 5.00 4.59
N GLU A 127 -11.47 4.14 5.35
CA GLU A 127 -11.85 2.80 4.92
C GLU A 127 -12.83 2.83 3.74
N ALA A 128 -13.86 3.69 3.82
CA ALA A 128 -14.82 3.87 2.73
C ALA A 128 -14.15 4.38 1.44
N ALA A 129 -13.19 5.29 1.57
CA ALA A 129 -12.44 5.80 0.43
C ALA A 129 -11.61 4.70 -0.25
N LEU A 130 -10.94 3.86 0.53
CA LEU A 130 -10.18 2.73 -0.02
C LEU A 130 -11.08 1.71 -0.71
N LYS A 131 -12.26 1.43 -0.15
CA LYS A 131 -13.25 0.55 -0.79
C LYS A 131 -13.74 1.12 -2.12
N GLU A 132 -13.99 2.42 -2.19
CA GLU A 132 -14.32 3.09 -3.46
C GLU A 132 -13.20 2.92 -4.49
N CYS A 133 -11.96 3.12 -4.10
CA CYS A 133 -10.81 2.92 -4.97
C CYS A 133 -10.71 1.47 -5.49
N LEU A 134 -10.87 0.49 -4.61
CA LEU A 134 -10.83 -0.92 -4.98
C LEU A 134 -11.97 -1.30 -5.93
N LYS A 135 -13.16 -0.72 -5.75
CA LYS A 135 -14.29 -0.94 -6.65
C LYS A 135 -14.03 -0.39 -8.06
N VAL A 136 -13.44 0.79 -8.17
CA VAL A 136 -13.05 1.35 -9.46
C VAL A 136 -11.99 0.48 -10.13
N LEU A 137 -11.00 0.00 -9.37
CA LEU A 137 -9.99 -0.93 -9.88
C LEU A 137 -10.61 -2.24 -10.36
N TRP A 138 -11.59 -2.77 -9.66
CA TRP A 138 -12.34 -3.95 -10.11
C TRP A 138 -12.96 -3.75 -11.49
N TYR A 139 -13.53 -2.59 -11.74
CA TYR A 139 -14.15 -2.30 -13.04
C TYR A 139 -13.15 -2.01 -14.16
N ARG A 140 -11.99 -1.45 -13.85
CA ARG A 140 -11.07 -0.92 -14.89
C ARG A 140 -9.72 -1.61 -14.95
N ASP A 141 -9.33 -2.39 -13.95
CA ASP A 141 -8.13 -3.21 -13.98
C ASP A 141 -8.51 -4.67 -14.25
N ALA A 142 -8.21 -5.14 -15.45
CA ALA A 142 -8.58 -6.49 -15.89
C ALA A 142 -7.90 -7.61 -15.08
N ARG A 143 -6.83 -7.30 -14.37
CA ARG A 143 -6.10 -8.27 -13.55
C ARG A 143 -6.48 -8.21 -12.06
N SER A 144 -7.47 -7.41 -11.71
CA SER A 144 -7.93 -7.29 -10.32
C SER A 144 -8.76 -8.49 -9.88
N LEU A 145 -8.87 -8.63 -8.56
CA LEU A 145 -9.75 -9.58 -7.90
C LEU A 145 -10.81 -8.82 -7.10
N ASP A 146 -11.92 -9.50 -6.81
CA ASP A 146 -13.00 -8.93 -6.00
C ASP A 146 -12.80 -9.09 -4.49
N LYS A 147 -11.70 -9.71 -4.09
CA LYS A 147 -11.30 -9.82 -2.68
C LYS A 147 -10.09 -8.95 -2.37
N TYR A 148 -10.05 -8.46 -1.15
CA TYR A 148 -8.96 -7.63 -0.66
C TYR A 148 -8.72 -7.87 0.83
N SER A 149 -7.56 -7.42 1.29
CA SER A 149 -7.26 -7.28 2.71
C SER A 149 -7.10 -5.80 3.02
N ILE A 150 -7.46 -5.42 4.23
CA ILE A 150 -7.31 -4.04 4.69
C ILE A 150 -6.66 -4.03 6.08
N ALA A 151 -5.70 -3.15 6.27
CA ALA A 151 -5.03 -2.95 7.54
C ALA A 151 -5.29 -1.53 8.06
N VAL A 152 -5.58 -1.43 9.34
CA VAL A 152 -5.70 -0.16 10.04
C VAL A 152 -4.61 -0.08 11.09
N ILE A 153 -3.83 0.98 11.03
CA ILE A 153 -2.70 1.20 11.93
C ILE A 153 -3.01 2.40 12.81
N THR A 154 -3.07 2.15 14.10
CA THR A 154 -3.27 3.21 15.10
C THR A 154 -2.12 3.18 16.10
N SER A 155 -2.06 4.17 16.99
CA SER A 155 -1.11 4.19 18.09
C SER A 155 -1.25 2.99 19.06
N GLU A 156 -2.41 2.33 19.05
CA GLU A 156 -2.71 1.19 19.90
C GLU A 156 -2.33 -0.15 19.26
N GLY A 157 -2.08 -0.18 17.96
CA GLY A 157 -1.70 -1.39 17.24
C GLY A 157 -2.22 -1.46 15.82
N ILE A 158 -2.16 -2.66 15.26
CA ILE A 158 -2.51 -2.94 13.87
C ILE A 158 -3.65 -3.95 13.84
N GLU A 159 -4.73 -3.59 13.15
CA GLU A 159 -5.85 -4.48 12.85
C GLU A 159 -5.81 -4.83 11.37
N VAL A 160 -5.81 -6.12 11.05
CA VAL A 160 -5.86 -6.62 9.66
C VAL A 160 -7.14 -7.41 9.47
N LYS A 161 -7.91 -7.03 8.46
CA LYS A 161 -9.09 -7.78 7.99
C LYS A 161 -8.75 -8.43 6.66
N GLU A 162 -8.71 -9.74 6.63
CA GLU A 162 -8.44 -10.52 5.42
C GLU A 162 -9.74 -11.00 4.76
N ASP A 163 -9.63 -11.47 3.53
CA ASP A 163 -10.73 -12.06 2.75
C ASP A 163 -12.00 -11.20 2.69
N GLN A 164 -11.82 -9.89 2.62
CA GLN A 164 -12.92 -8.96 2.39
C GLN A 164 -13.33 -9.01 0.92
N ARG A 165 -14.61 -8.81 0.67
CA ARG A 165 -15.17 -8.78 -0.69
C ARG A 165 -15.62 -7.37 -1.05
N ILE A 166 -15.44 -7.01 -2.32
CA ILE A 166 -15.96 -5.76 -2.86
C ILE A 166 -17.49 -5.79 -2.77
N ASP A 167 -18.10 -4.67 -2.35
CA ASP A 167 -19.54 -4.53 -2.22
C ASP A 167 -20.28 -4.76 -3.54
N ALA A 168 -21.60 -4.80 -3.48
CA ALA A 168 -22.47 -5.10 -4.62
C ALA A 168 -22.03 -4.41 -5.90
N GLN A 169 -21.75 -5.23 -6.93
CA GLN A 169 -21.25 -4.81 -8.23
C GLN A 169 -22.40 -4.79 -9.23
N SER A 170 -22.33 -3.89 -10.19
CA SER A 170 -23.26 -3.86 -11.31
C SER A 170 -22.49 -3.60 -12.61
N TRP A 171 -22.75 -4.40 -13.61
CA TRP A 171 -22.21 -4.24 -14.95
C TRP A 171 -23.23 -3.63 -15.93
N ALA A 172 -24.35 -3.14 -15.42
CA ALA A 172 -25.42 -2.57 -16.24
C ALA A 172 -24.94 -1.43 -17.13
N PHE A 173 -23.98 -0.62 -16.65
CA PHE A 173 -23.40 0.45 -17.46
C PHE A 173 -22.72 -0.06 -18.74
N ALA A 174 -22.17 -1.26 -18.72
CA ALA A 174 -21.47 -1.84 -19.87
C ALA A 174 -22.42 -2.24 -21.01
N GLU A 175 -23.68 -2.51 -20.70
CA GLU A 175 -24.70 -2.89 -21.69
C GLU A 175 -25.04 -1.73 -22.64
N SER A 176 -24.88 -0.49 -22.19
CA SER A 176 -25.16 0.70 -22.99
C SER A 176 -23.96 1.20 -23.80
N VAL A 177 -22.79 0.60 -23.61
CA VAL A 177 -21.58 0.98 -24.35
C VAL A 177 -21.64 0.38 -25.75
N LYS A 178 -21.68 1.25 -26.76
CA LYS A 178 -21.61 0.85 -28.17
C LYS A 178 -20.15 0.76 -28.57
N GLY A 179 -19.81 -0.30 -29.31
CA GLY A 179 -18.47 -0.48 -29.84
C GLY A 179 -18.13 0.52 -30.95
N TYR A 180 -16.91 0.43 -31.42
CA TYR A 180 -16.43 1.25 -32.53
C TYR A 180 -17.02 0.77 -33.84
N GLY A 181 -17.60 1.70 -34.61
CA GLY A 181 -18.01 1.47 -35.97
C GLY A 181 -19.26 0.60 -36.11
N ALA A 182 -19.14 -0.60 -36.64
CA ALA A 182 -20.25 -1.44 -37.12
C ALA A 182 -21.00 -2.21 -36.01
N GLN A 183 -20.72 -2.01 -34.74
CA GLN A 183 -21.52 -2.63 -33.71
C GLN A 183 -22.91 -2.01 -33.64
N VAL A 184 -23.90 -2.80 -34.02
CA VAL A 184 -25.32 -2.43 -33.96
C VAL A 184 -26.01 -3.30 -32.93
N ASN A 185 -26.78 -2.69 -32.04
CA ASN A 185 -27.64 -3.40 -31.10
C ASN A 185 -29.00 -3.64 -31.70
#